data_1019d604d414320f7e2b822a0814c282
#
_entry.id   1019d604d414320f7e2b822a0814c282
#
_cell.length_a   1.000
_cell.length_b   1.000
_cell.length_c   1.000
_cell.angle_alpha   90.00
_cell.angle_beta   90.00
_cell.angle_gamma   90.00
#
_symmetry.space_group_name_H-M   'P 1'
#
loop_
_entity.id
_entity.type
_entity.pdbx_description
1 polymer ?
#
loop_
_entity_poly.entity_id
_entity_poly.type
_entity_poly.pdbx_seq_one_letter_code
_entity_poly.pdbx_strand_id
1 'polypeptide(L)'
;MKKITLLTLFACAIFSVTSICEVRAQNGPAASNTATSGGPGRGGGRGFFGRGQMQQGPPAPVPPEVAIPRPSADEIAKINADLKQFIATSSDKELLQKWESLITVQMPRENPCIRPTGIPQNPRHQSFLNIATNGDFDVLFLGDSITDLINVDDDGNGNPGGKAAFAKYFNGVKIANFGISGDTTQGVLWRLQNGEGKGHKPKAVMLMIGTNNTTDQSRPSGAEIAEGIGAIVLELRNDFPDAKIMLLAIFPRGTGPNDSNRHKCEEANKIIARLDDGKHVFFTDINSKFLDANGGLIGFRTSDHLHPTDVGFDLWASAVAPTLKGWIN
;
A
#
# COMPACT_ATOMS: atom_id res chain seq x y z
N MET A 1 -6.24 36.63 -25.66
CA MET A 1 -5.38 35.64 -24.98
C MET A 1 -5.93 35.12 -23.63
N LYS A 2 -6.71 35.91 -22.84
CA LYS A 2 -7.29 35.41 -21.55
C LYS A 2 -8.42 34.37 -21.70
N LYS A 3 -9.10 34.27 -22.84
CA LYS A 3 -10.20 33.32 -23.06
C LYS A 3 -9.74 31.90 -23.35
N ILE A 4 -8.51 31.71 -23.85
CA ILE A 4 -7.98 30.39 -24.23
C ILE A 4 -7.53 29.60 -22.98
N THR A 5 -7.03 30.28 -21.96
CA THR A 5 -6.55 29.63 -20.72
C THR A 5 -7.70 29.04 -19.88
N LEU A 6 -8.87 29.70 -19.89
CA LEU A 6 -10.04 29.20 -19.17
C LEU A 6 -10.65 27.95 -19.84
N LEU A 7 -10.65 27.90 -21.17
CA LEU A 7 -11.19 26.77 -21.94
C LEU A 7 -10.32 25.50 -21.75
N THR A 8 -9.00 25.66 -21.58
CA THR A 8 -8.08 24.53 -21.39
C THR A 8 -8.21 23.91 -20.00
N LEU A 9 -8.48 24.73 -18.98
CA LEU A 9 -8.78 24.26 -17.61
C LEU A 9 -10.14 23.54 -17.55
N PHE A 10 -11.14 24.00 -18.31
CA PHE A 10 -12.45 23.37 -18.38
C PHE A 10 -12.39 21.99 -19.06
N ALA A 11 -11.57 21.83 -20.11
CA ALA A 11 -11.39 20.54 -20.80
C ALA A 11 -10.75 19.47 -19.87
N CYS A 12 -9.79 19.85 -19.04
CA CYS A 12 -9.19 18.92 -18.07
C CYS A 12 -10.15 18.50 -16.95
N ALA A 13 -11.02 19.39 -16.48
CA ALA A 13 -12.02 19.07 -15.45
C ALA A 13 -13.12 18.14 -15.97
N ILE A 14 -13.54 18.28 -17.24
CA ILE A 14 -14.57 17.43 -17.85
C ILE A 14 -14.03 16.02 -18.13
N PHE A 15 -12.76 15.86 -18.50
CA PHE A 15 -12.18 14.52 -18.72
C PHE A 15 -12.04 13.71 -17.44
N SER A 16 -11.87 14.35 -16.27
CA SER A 16 -11.82 13.67 -14.98
C SER A 16 -13.19 13.19 -14.50
N VAL A 17 -14.28 13.83 -14.93
CA VAL A 17 -15.66 13.50 -14.52
C VAL A 17 -16.27 12.38 -15.38
N THR A 18 -15.89 12.28 -16.66
CA THR A 18 -16.44 11.22 -17.54
C THR A 18 -15.94 9.82 -17.20
N SER A 19 -14.76 9.66 -16.61
CA SER A 19 -14.29 8.35 -16.14
C SER A 19 -15.01 7.83 -14.88
N ILE A 20 -15.79 8.68 -14.18
CA ILE A 20 -16.53 8.27 -12.98
C ILE A 20 -17.97 7.83 -13.31
N CYS A 21 -18.53 8.22 -14.46
CA CYS A 21 -19.93 7.94 -14.80
C CYS A 21 -20.17 6.55 -15.45
N GLU A 22 -19.17 5.86 -15.96
CA GLU A 22 -19.40 4.56 -16.64
C GLU A 22 -19.53 3.34 -15.71
N VAL A 23 -19.31 3.48 -14.40
CA VAL A 23 -19.36 2.36 -13.43
C VAL A 23 -20.74 2.20 -12.74
N ARG A 24 -21.74 3.03 -13.05
CA ARG A 24 -23.00 3.06 -12.26
C ARG A 24 -24.24 2.46 -12.91
N ALA A 25 -24.10 1.67 -13.96
CA ALA A 25 -25.26 1.09 -14.67
C ALA A 25 -25.26 -0.43 -14.72
N GLN A 26 -25.04 -1.14 -13.60
CA GLN A 26 -25.43 -2.54 -13.45
C GLN A 26 -25.48 -2.95 -11.97
N ASN A 27 -26.64 -2.83 -11.33
CA ASN A 27 -27.07 -3.72 -10.23
C ASN A 27 -28.57 -3.51 -9.99
N GLY A 28 -29.35 -4.46 -10.48
CA GLY A 28 -30.75 -4.67 -10.11
C GLY A 28 -30.84 -5.40 -8.75
N PRO A 29 -32.03 -5.45 -8.11
CA PRO A 29 -32.19 -5.82 -6.71
C PRO A 29 -32.03 -7.33 -6.49
N ALA A 30 -31.19 -7.72 -5.52
CA ALA A 30 -31.10 -9.09 -5.04
C ALA A 30 -32.16 -9.37 -3.97
N ALA A 31 -32.84 -10.48 -4.15
CA ALA A 31 -33.90 -10.99 -3.30
C ALA A 31 -33.36 -11.46 -1.93
N SER A 32 -34.19 -11.21 -0.91
CA SER A 32 -34.03 -11.75 0.45
C SER A 32 -34.28 -13.27 0.45
N ASN A 33 -33.38 -14.03 1.09
CA ASN A 33 -33.72 -15.37 1.59
C ASN A 33 -33.19 -15.55 3.01
N THR A 34 -34.14 -15.60 3.92
CA THR A 34 -34.02 -16.14 5.26
C THR A 34 -34.00 -17.68 5.21
N ALA A 35 -33.00 -18.29 5.85
CA ALA A 35 -33.12 -19.67 6.31
C ALA A 35 -32.24 -19.92 7.55
N THR A 36 -32.86 -20.48 8.54
CA THR A 36 -32.45 -20.86 9.87
C THR A 36 -31.74 -22.22 9.95
N SER A 37 -31.07 -22.44 11.14
CA SER A 37 -30.63 -23.72 11.73
C SER A 37 -29.23 -24.20 11.33
N GLY A 38 -28.20 -24.22 12.16
CA GLY A 38 -28.06 -25.05 13.35
C GLY A 38 -27.13 -26.22 13.10
N GLY A 39 -25.83 -26.15 13.57
CA GLY A 39 -24.92 -27.29 13.65
C GLY A 39 -23.47 -26.85 14.02
N PRO A 40 -22.80 -27.48 15.01
CA PRO A 40 -21.52 -27.00 15.51
C PRO A 40 -20.35 -27.47 14.63
N GLY A 41 -19.82 -26.57 13.82
CA GLY A 41 -18.56 -26.76 13.09
C GLY A 41 -17.38 -26.22 13.89
N ARG A 42 -16.41 -27.07 14.18
CA ARG A 42 -15.11 -26.70 14.76
C ARG A 42 -14.39 -25.75 13.79
N GLY A 43 -14.47 -24.45 14.06
CA GLY A 43 -13.71 -23.42 13.39
C GLY A 43 -12.34 -23.27 14.06
N GLY A 44 -11.29 -23.49 13.31
CA GLY A 44 -9.93 -23.10 13.68
C GLY A 44 -9.90 -21.58 13.91
N GLY A 45 -9.63 -21.16 15.15
CA GLY A 45 -9.65 -19.77 15.56
C GLY A 45 -8.51 -19.00 14.94
N ARG A 46 -8.81 -18.15 13.96
CA ARG A 46 -8.02 -16.95 13.72
C ARG A 46 -8.17 -16.09 14.98
N GLY A 47 -7.08 -15.95 15.73
CA GLY A 47 -7.05 -15.21 16.98
C GLY A 47 -7.65 -13.82 16.80
N PHE A 48 -8.78 -13.63 17.44
CA PHE A 48 -9.39 -12.33 17.65
C PHE A 48 -8.44 -11.58 18.60
N PHE A 49 -7.53 -10.80 18.05
CA PHE A 49 -6.67 -9.91 18.83
C PHE A 49 -7.58 -9.05 19.70
N GLY A 50 -7.27 -9.02 21.00
CA GLY A 50 -8.06 -8.30 21.99
C GLY A 50 -8.43 -6.91 21.48
N ARG A 51 -9.64 -6.45 21.82
CA ARG A 51 -10.18 -5.13 21.46
C ARG A 51 -9.38 -4.00 22.13
N GLY A 52 -8.11 -3.82 21.73
CA GLY A 52 -7.37 -2.62 22.02
C GLY A 52 -8.00 -1.44 21.28
N GLN A 53 -8.03 -0.26 21.89
CA GLN A 53 -8.47 0.94 21.20
C GLN A 53 -7.49 1.25 20.05
N MET A 54 -8.05 1.41 18.86
CA MET A 54 -7.28 1.85 17.71
C MET A 54 -6.84 3.30 17.91
N GLN A 55 -5.55 3.56 17.75
CA GLN A 55 -4.99 4.91 17.75
C GLN A 55 -4.77 5.37 16.33
N GLN A 56 -5.06 6.64 16.09
CA GLN A 56 -4.86 7.28 14.79
C GLN A 56 -4.06 8.56 14.97
N GLY A 57 -3.00 8.72 14.16
CA GLY A 57 -2.18 9.92 14.12
C GLY A 57 -2.63 10.93 13.05
N PRO A 58 -2.00 12.10 13.01
CA PRO A 58 -2.15 13.02 11.90
C PRO A 58 -1.60 12.42 10.60
N PRO A 59 -2.02 12.92 9.42
CA PRO A 59 -1.44 12.50 8.14
C PRO A 59 0.08 12.65 8.15
N ALA A 60 0.78 11.62 7.71
CA ALA A 60 2.22 11.65 7.57
C ALA A 60 2.65 12.50 6.35
N PRO A 61 3.82 13.13 6.39
CA PRO A 61 4.36 13.85 5.24
C PRO A 61 4.67 12.87 4.09
N VAL A 62 4.45 13.35 2.87
CA VAL A 62 4.67 12.58 1.64
C VAL A 62 5.82 13.20 0.87
N PRO A 63 6.81 12.43 0.42
CA PRO A 63 7.89 12.94 -0.41
C PRO A 63 7.35 13.41 -1.78
N PRO A 64 7.90 14.50 -2.33
CA PRO A 64 7.39 15.13 -3.56
C PRO A 64 7.41 14.20 -4.78
N GLU A 65 8.28 13.22 -4.81
CA GLU A 65 8.45 12.26 -5.91
C GLU A 65 7.18 11.41 -6.15
N VAL A 66 6.39 11.19 -5.09
CA VAL A 66 5.18 10.36 -5.14
C VAL A 66 3.91 11.13 -4.79
N ALA A 67 4.02 12.40 -4.41
CA ALA A 67 2.89 13.20 -4.00
C ALA A 67 1.88 13.40 -5.16
N ILE A 68 0.60 13.18 -4.86
CA ILE A 68 -0.50 13.49 -5.79
C ILE A 68 -0.71 15.00 -5.76
N PRO A 69 -0.63 15.70 -6.89
CA PRO A 69 -0.96 17.13 -6.95
C PRO A 69 -2.41 17.37 -6.49
N ARG A 70 -2.57 18.17 -5.46
CA ARG A 70 -3.90 18.57 -4.94
C ARG A 70 -3.97 20.08 -4.86
N PRO A 71 -5.06 20.70 -5.37
CA PRO A 71 -5.26 22.13 -5.19
C PRO A 71 -5.46 22.45 -3.71
N SER A 72 -4.94 23.58 -3.28
CA SER A 72 -5.17 24.12 -1.94
C SER A 72 -6.61 24.59 -1.77
N ALA A 73 -7.03 24.81 -0.52
CA ALA A 73 -8.35 25.36 -0.22
C ALA A 73 -8.57 26.73 -0.90
N ASP A 74 -7.55 27.57 -0.93
CA ASP A 74 -7.62 28.90 -1.56
C ASP A 74 -7.74 28.81 -3.09
N GLU A 75 -7.01 27.88 -3.71
CA GLU A 75 -7.14 27.61 -5.14
C GLU A 75 -8.53 27.08 -5.49
N ILE A 76 -9.08 26.16 -4.70
CA ILE A 76 -10.45 25.65 -4.87
C ILE A 76 -11.47 26.77 -4.69
N ALA A 77 -11.33 27.61 -3.66
CA ALA A 77 -12.22 28.75 -3.43
C ALA A 77 -12.19 29.73 -4.62
N LYS A 78 -10.99 30.00 -5.14
CA LYS A 78 -10.84 30.86 -6.32
C LYS A 78 -11.47 30.25 -7.57
N ILE A 79 -11.21 28.94 -7.84
CA ILE A 79 -11.81 28.23 -8.99
C ILE A 79 -13.35 28.29 -8.90
N ASN A 80 -13.91 28.06 -7.71
CA ASN A 80 -15.35 28.08 -7.52
C ASN A 80 -15.93 29.49 -7.62
N ALA A 81 -15.21 30.52 -7.20
CA ALA A 81 -15.62 31.94 -7.39
C ALA A 81 -15.63 32.32 -8.89
N ASP A 82 -14.57 31.95 -9.62
CA ASP A 82 -14.47 32.17 -11.06
C ASP A 82 -15.59 31.42 -11.82
N LEU A 83 -15.90 30.16 -11.40
CA LEU A 83 -17.01 29.37 -11.95
C LEU A 83 -18.36 30.06 -11.73
N LYS A 84 -18.64 30.58 -10.51
CA LYS A 84 -19.87 31.31 -10.22
C LYS A 84 -20.02 32.58 -11.10
N GLN A 85 -18.92 33.31 -11.26
CA GLN A 85 -18.89 34.47 -12.15
C GLN A 85 -19.16 34.09 -13.60
N PHE A 86 -18.56 33.01 -14.08
CA PHE A 86 -18.79 32.48 -15.43
C PHE A 86 -20.27 32.10 -15.63
N ILE A 87 -20.85 31.32 -14.71
CA ILE A 87 -22.27 30.95 -14.75
C ILE A 87 -23.16 32.20 -14.81
N ALA A 88 -22.91 33.22 -13.98
CA ALA A 88 -23.71 34.41 -13.89
C ALA A 88 -23.73 35.23 -15.20
N THR A 89 -22.64 35.16 -15.99
CA THR A 89 -22.46 35.94 -17.24
C THR A 89 -22.69 35.11 -18.49
N SER A 90 -22.94 33.80 -18.39
CA SER A 90 -23.17 32.91 -19.52
C SER A 90 -24.54 33.11 -20.15
N SER A 91 -24.62 32.92 -21.48
CA SER A 91 -25.89 32.80 -22.22
C SER A 91 -26.70 31.57 -21.77
N ASP A 92 -26.03 30.54 -21.28
CA ASP A 92 -26.62 29.26 -20.84
C ASP A 92 -26.80 29.20 -19.32
N LYS A 93 -26.91 30.34 -18.67
CA LYS A 93 -26.98 30.49 -17.21
C LYS A 93 -27.96 29.52 -16.55
N GLU A 94 -29.19 29.43 -17.06
CA GLU A 94 -30.22 28.57 -16.46
C GLU A 94 -29.84 27.07 -16.51
N LEU A 95 -29.20 26.63 -17.61
CA LEU A 95 -28.71 25.27 -17.75
C LEU A 95 -27.55 25.01 -16.79
N LEU A 96 -26.58 25.89 -16.75
CA LEU A 96 -25.39 25.76 -15.88
C LEU A 96 -25.75 25.77 -14.40
N GLN A 97 -26.73 26.58 -13.98
CA GLN A 97 -27.23 26.62 -12.60
C GLN A 97 -27.83 25.27 -12.16
N LYS A 98 -28.51 24.54 -13.05
CA LYS A 98 -29.04 23.20 -12.76
C LYS A 98 -27.92 22.19 -12.44
N TRP A 99 -26.74 22.40 -12.99
CA TRP A 99 -25.59 21.50 -12.85
C TRP A 99 -24.47 22.06 -11.95
N GLU A 100 -24.70 23.23 -11.31
CA GLU A 100 -23.68 23.92 -10.51
C GLU A 100 -23.07 23.01 -9.45
N SER A 101 -23.86 22.19 -8.77
CA SER A 101 -23.37 21.26 -7.75
C SER A 101 -22.46 20.15 -8.29
N LEU A 102 -22.61 19.79 -9.57
CA LEU A 102 -21.77 18.78 -10.22
C LEU A 102 -20.46 19.34 -10.77
N ILE A 103 -20.45 20.63 -11.12
CA ILE A 103 -19.28 21.31 -11.69
C ILE A 103 -18.47 22.09 -10.65
N THR A 104 -19.01 22.27 -9.45
CA THR A 104 -18.31 22.89 -8.31
C THR A 104 -17.20 21.94 -7.84
N VAL A 105 -15.97 22.46 -7.79
CA VAL A 105 -14.81 21.70 -7.33
C VAL A 105 -14.93 21.47 -5.83
N GLN A 106 -14.91 20.21 -5.43
CA GLN A 106 -14.93 19.81 -4.03
C GLN A 106 -13.50 19.63 -3.49
N MET A 107 -13.34 19.81 -2.17
CA MET A 107 -12.09 19.45 -1.52
C MET A 107 -11.80 17.95 -1.77
N PRO A 108 -10.61 17.59 -2.22
CA PRO A 108 -10.21 16.18 -2.32
C PRO A 108 -10.28 15.54 -0.93
N ARG A 109 -10.69 14.28 -0.89
CA ARG A 109 -10.64 13.51 0.35
C ARG A 109 -9.19 13.36 0.82
N GLU A 110 -9.02 13.25 2.11
CA GLU A 110 -7.73 12.90 2.67
C GLU A 110 -7.34 11.46 2.27
N ASN A 111 -6.07 11.26 1.93
CA ASN A 111 -5.58 9.92 1.62
C ASN A 111 -5.51 9.07 2.90
N PRO A 112 -6.27 7.96 2.99
CA PRO A 112 -6.24 7.09 4.17
C PRO A 112 -4.88 6.38 4.36
N CYS A 113 -4.13 6.15 3.27
CA CYS A 113 -2.87 5.41 3.29
C CYS A 113 -1.74 6.12 4.03
N ILE A 114 -1.83 7.46 4.21
CA ILE A 114 -0.83 8.27 4.92
C ILE A 114 -1.24 8.59 6.37
N ARG A 115 -2.40 8.13 6.83
CA ARG A 115 -2.86 8.38 8.20
C ARG A 115 -2.45 7.21 9.11
N PRO A 116 -1.43 7.37 9.96
CA PRO A 116 -0.96 6.30 10.86
C PRO A 116 -2.11 5.77 11.72
N THR A 117 -2.32 4.45 11.69
CA THR A 117 -3.42 3.83 12.42
C THR A 117 -2.99 2.47 12.96
N GLY A 118 -3.05 2.25 14.25
CA GLY A 118 -2.62 1.02 14.87
C GLY A 118 -3.23 0.71 16.23
N ILE A 119 -2.85 -0.41 16.79
CA ILE A 119 -3.32 -0.93 18.08
C ILE A 119 -2.10 -1.10 19.00
N PRO A 120 -1.92 -0.23 20.02
CA PRO A 120 -0.77 -0.30 20.93
C PRO A 120 -0.59 -1.65 21.62
N GLN A 121 -1.70 -2.33 21.93
CA GLN A 121 -1.70 -3.62 22.62
C GLN A 121 -1.54 -4.82 21.67
N ASN A 122 -1.25 -4.60 20.38
CA ASN A 122 -0.97 -5.69 19.46
C ASN A 122 0.27 -6.48 19.93
N PRO A 123 0.15 -7.79 20.24
CA PRO A 123 1.27 -8.58 20.76
C PRO A 123 2.48 -8.63 19.81
N ARG A 124 2.24 -8.59 18.51
CA ARG A 124 3.33 -8.56 17.50
C ARG A 124 4.09 -7.24 17.60
N HIS A 125 3.38 -6.11 17.69
CA HIS A 125 4.01 -4.81 17.90
C HIS A 125 4.84 -4.79 19.19
N GLN A 126 4.29 -5.26 20.31
CA GLN A 126 5.04 -5.35 21.58
C GLN A 126 6.30 -6.21 21.47
N SER A 127 6.21 -7.35 20.76
CA SER A 127 7.39 -8.19 20.48
C SER A 127 8.43 -7.44 19.64
N PHE A 128 8.00 -6.68 18.64
CA PHE A 128 8.90 -5.92 17.77
C PHE A 128 9.57 -4.75 18.50
N LEU A 129 8.88 -4.10 19.44
CA LEU A 129 9.51 -3.09 20.30
C LEU A 129 10.68 -3.67 21.11
N ASN A 130 10.51 -4.89 21.64
CA ASN A 130 11.59 -5.56 22.34
C ASN A 130 12.77 -5.90 21.40
N ILE A 131 12.49 -6.38 20.19
CA ILE A 131 13.52 -6.68 19.19
C ILE A 131 14.21 -5.37 18.73
N ALA A 132 13.47 -4.31 18.50
CA ALA A 132 14.03 -3.00 18.12
C ALA A 132 14.97 -2.43 19.17
N THR A 133 14.69 -2.64 20.44
CA THR A 133 15.50 -2.14 21.55
C THR A 133 16.71 -3.03 21.89
N ASN A 134 16.50 -4.35 21.90
CA ASN A 134 17.46 -5.31 22.43
C ASN A 134 17.99 -6.31 21.38
N GLY A 135 17.48 -6.27 20.17
CA GLY A 135 17.87 -7.21 19.12
C GLY A 135 19.25 -6.90 18.53
N ASP A 136 19.85 -7.94 17.96
CA ASP A 136 21.09 -7.84 17.20
C ASP A 136 20.82 -8.36 15.78
N PHE A 137 20.62 -7.43 14.82
CA PHE A 137 20.34 -7.74 13.43
C PHE A 137 20.97 -6.73 12.48
N ASP A 138 21.42 -7.23 11.33
CA ASP A 138 22.01 -6.39 10.28
C ASP A 138 20.94 -5.90 9.28
N VAL A 139 19.88 -6.71 9.09
CA VAL A 139 18.83 -6.45 8.10
C VAL A 139 17.47 -6.47 8.78
N LEU A 140 16.67 -5.44 8.51
CA LEU A 140 15.26 -5.36 8.90
C LEU A 140 14.37 -5.68 7.70
N PHE A 141 13.49 -6.68 7.82
CA PHE A 141 12.40 -6.91 6.88
C PHE A 141 11.11 -6.32 7.43
N LEU A 142 10.47 -5.46 6.65
CA LEU A 142 9.27 -4.73 7.05
C LEU A 142 8.17 -4.93 5.99
N GLY A 143 6.97 -5.33 6.42
CA GLY A 143 5.89 -5.60 5.49
C GLY A 143 4.64 -6.21 6.13
N ASP A 144 3.87 -6.89 5.31
CA ASP A 144 2.61 -7.55 5.65
C ASP A 144 2.73 -9.07 5.83
N SER A 145 1.64 -9.83 5.54
CA SER A 145 1.61 -11.28 5.64
C SER A 145 2.65 -11.99 4.78
N ILE A 146 2.97 -11.44 3.61
CA ILE A 146 3.95 -12.04 2.70
C ILE A 146 5.34 -12.00 3.36
N THR A 147 5.66 -10.90 4.02
CA THR A 147 6.89 -10.75 4.81
C THR A 147 6.84 -11.56 6.11
N ASP A 148 5.71 -11.60 6.81
CA ASP A 148 5.52 -12.38 8.04
C ASP A 148 5.82 -13.88 7.83
N LEU A 149 5.37 -14.45 6.71
CA LEU A 149 5.54 -15.84 6.36
C LEU A 149 7.00 -16.28 6.10
N ILE A 150 7.94 -15.35 5.96
CA ILE A 150 9.37 -15.66 5.80
C ILE A 150 9.93 -16.44 7.00
N ASN A 151 9.38 -16.26 8.20
CA ASN A 151 9.91 -16.83 9.42
C ASN A 151 9.27 -18.17 9.81
N VAL A 152 8.28 -18.66 9.07
CA VAL A 152 7.54 -19.87 9.42
C VAL A 152 7.79 -20.99 8.40
N ASP A 153 7.69 -22.23 8.87
CA ASP A 153 7.78 -23.42 8.02
C ASP A 153 6.47 -23.59 7.22
N ASP A 154 5.32 -23.31 7.86
CA ASP A 154 4.00 -23.22 7.24
C ASP A 154 3.13 -22.16 7.92
N ASP A 155 1.97 -21.84 7.33
CA ASP A 155 1.04 -20.81 7.81
C ASP A 155 0.03 -21.32 8.86
N GLY A 156 0.22 -22.53 9.37
CA GLY A 156 -0.70 -23.20 10.30
C GLY A 156 -1.90 -23.88 9.62
N ASN A 157 -2.02 -23.77 8.28
CA ASN A 157 -3.05 -24.42 7.46
C ASN A 157 -2.44 -25.39 6.45
N GLY A 158 -1.17 -25.74 6.60
CA GLY A 158 -0.44 -26.66 5.73
C GLY A 158 0.06 -26.01 4.42
N ASN A 159 -0.01 -24.69 4.29
CA ASN A 159 0.63 -24.02 3.16
C ASN A 159 2.06 -23.61 3.55
N PRO A 160 3.05 -23.82 2.67
CA PRO A 160 4.45 -23.56 2.99
C PRO A 160 4.70 -22.07 3.32
N GLY A 161 5.63 -21.84 4.25
CA GLY A 161 6.24 -20.56 4.52
C GLY A 161 7.60 -20.42 3.84
N GLY A 162 8.26 -19.29 4.09
CA GLY A 162 9.52 -18.93 3.44
C GLY A 162 10.78 -19.31 4.19
N LYS A 163 10.67 -19.88 5.40
CA LYS A 163 11.78 -20.07 6.32
C LYS A 163 12.94 -20.87 5.71
N ALA A 164 12.64 -21.98 5.05
CA ALA A 164 13.66 -22.81 4.41
C ALA A 164 14.38 -22.07 3.28
N ALA A 165 13.64 -21.35 2.42
CA ALA A 165 14.21 -20.59 1.33
C ALA A 165 15.10 -19.45 1.85
N PHE A 166 14.62 -18.67 2.82
CA PHE A 166 15.40 -17.57 3.38
C PHE A 166 16.62 -18.06 4.15
N ALA A 167 16.53 -19.15 4.92
CA ALA A 167 17.68 -19.77 5.57
C ALA A 167 18.77 -20.22 4.56
N LYS A 168 18.37 -20.74 3.41
CA LYS A 168 19.29 -21.16 2.34
C LYS A 168 20.11 -19.99 1.79
N TYR A 169 19.47 -18.85 1.50
CA TYR A 169 20.13 -17.72 0.83
C TYR A 169 20.72 -16.70 1.81
N PHE A 170 20.22 -16.61 3.03
CA PHE A 170 20.64 -15.66 4.05
C PHE A 170 21.42 -16.30 5.21
N ASN A 171 21.99 -17.48 5.00
CA ASN A 171 22.81 -18.11 6.02
C ASN A 171 23.90 -17.17 6.52
N GLY A 172 24.00 -17.03 7.86
CA GLY A 172 24.95 -16.15 8.53
C GLY A 172 24.54 -14.67 8.60
N VAL A 173 23.40 -14.28 8.03
CA VAL A 173 22.86 -12.90 8.11
C VAL A 173 21.88 -12.82 9.27
N LYS A 174 22.05 -11.82 10.15
CA LYS A 174 21.11 -11.57 11.24
C LYS A 174 19.94 -10.71 10.72
N ILE A 175 18.75 -11.30 10.67
CA ILE A 175 17.55 -10.67 10.15
C ILE A 175 16.53 -10.50 11.28
N ALA A 176 15.96 -9.29 11.41
CA ALA A 176 14.71 -9.06 12.13
C ALA A 176 13.57 -8.97 11.11
N ASN A 177 12.48 -9.70 11.34
CA ASN A 177 11.30 -9.68 10.49
C ASN A 177 10.14 -9.03 11.23
N PHE A 178 9.75 -7.83 10.80
CA PHE A 178 8.64 -7.03 11.33
C PHE A 178 7.41 -7.10 10.40
N GLY A 179 7.20 -8.23 9.72
CA GLY A 179 5.98 -8.51 8.99
C GLY A 179 4.80 -8.77 9.93
N ILE A 180 3.63 -8.22 9.61
CA ILE A 180 2.36 -8.51 10.29
C ILE A 180 1.30 -8.86 9.25
N SER A 181 0.68 -10.02 9.38
CA SER A 181 -0.41 -10.45 8.49
C SER A 181 -1.57 -9.46 8.47
N GLY A 182 -1.97 -9.04 7.26
CA GLY A 182 -3.05 -8.08 7.05
C GLY A 182 -2.64 -6.61 7.17
N ASP A 183 -1.36 -6.31 7.44
CA ASP A 183 -0.92 -4.93 7.62
C ASP A 183 -0.99 -4.11 6.32
N THR A 184 -1.10 -2.81 6.52
CA THR A 184 -1.28 -1.80 5.48
C THR A 184 -0.26 -0.67 5.66
N THR A 185 -0.17 0.26 4.72
CA THR A 185 0.74 1.39 4.83
C THR A 185 0.51 2.21 6.10
N GLN A 186 -0.74 2.46 6.47
CA GLN A 186 -1.10 3.19 7.69
C GLN A 186 -0.71 2.43 8.96
N GLY A 187 -0.78 1.10 8.94
CA GLY A 187 -0.35 0.26 10.07
C GLY A 187 1.16 0.31 10.26
N VAL A 188 1.94 0.15 9.19
CA VAL A 188 3.41 0.24 9.22
C VAL A 188 3.86 1.63 9.69
N LEU A 189 3.26 2.71 9.16
CA LEU A 189 3.56 4.08 9.60
C LEU A 189 3.34 4.23 11.10
N TRP A 190 2.19 3.76 11.62
CA TRP A 190 1.89 3.85 13.04
C TRP A 190 2.93 3.11 13.88
N ARG A 191 3.31 1.88 13.47
CA ARG A 191 4.27 1.06 14.20
C ARG A 191 5.67 1.69 14.28
N LEU A 192 6.17 2.24 13.18
CA LEU A 192 7.44 2.97 13.15
C LEU A 192 7.41 4.17 14.09
N GLN A 193 6.38 5.03 13.99
CA GLN A 193 6.22 6.21 14.84
C GLN A 193 6.02 5.85 16.33
N ASN A 194 5.55 4.65 16.62
CA ASN A 194 5.34 4.15 17.98
C ASN A 194 6.44 3.19 18.47
N GLY A 195 7.64 3.32 17.94
CA GLY A 195 8.87 2.78 18.54
C GLY A 195 9.57 1.68 17.75
N GLU A 196 8.95 1.07 16.71
CA GLU A 196 9.63 0.03 15.92
C GLU A 196 10.80 0.60 15.07
N GLY A 197 10.78 1.91 14.77
CA GLY A 197 11.87 2.62 14.11
C GLY A 197 12.98 3.10 15.09
N LYS A 198 12.93 2.75 16.38
CA LYS A 198 13.84 3.30 17.39
C LYS A 198 14.66 2.20 18.05
N GLY A 199 15.90 2.55 18.45
CA GLY A 199 16.81 1.66 19.17
C GLY A 199 17.88 1.11 18.25
N HIS A 200 17.70 -0.05 17.64
CA HIS A 200 18.70 -0.68 16.77
C HIS A 200 18.85 0.08 15.43
N LYS A 201 20.06 0.02 14.87
CA LYS A 201 20.39 0.65 13.57
C LYS A 201 20.77 -0.43 12.57
N PRO A 202 19.83 -0.96 11.77
CA PRO A 202 20.14 -1.93 10.74
C PRO A 202 21.01 -1.30 9.64
N LYS A 203 21.87 -2.10 9.01
CA LYS A 203 22.64 -1.69 7.82
C LYS A 203 21.76 -1.61 6.58
N ALA A 204 20.75 -2.48 6.53
CA ALA A 204 19.79 -2.54 5.41
C ALA A 204 18.35 -2.77 5.90
N VAL A 205 17.40 -2.21 5.16
CA VAL A 205 15.95 -2.45 5.33
C VAL A 205 15.41 -2.99 4.01
N MET A 206 14.61 -4.05 4.04
CA MET A 206 13.80 -4.49 2.92
C MET A 206 12.34 -4.17 3.24
N LEU A 207 11.73 -3.30 2.44
CA LEU A 207 10.34 -2.87 2.58
C LEU A 207 9.50 -3.42 1.43
N MET A 208 8.43 -4.13 1.76
CA MET A 208 7.36 -4.47 0.81
C MET A 208 6.00 -4.39 1.51
N ILE A 209 5.16 -3.45 1.09
CA ILE A 209 3.84 -3.17 1.69
C ILE A 209 2.90 -2.57 0.64
N GLY A 210 1.59 -2.71 0.84
CA GLY A 210 0.58 -2.04 0.03
C GLY A 210 -0.45 -2.98 -0.59
N THR A 211 -0.17 -4.28 -0.65
CA THR A 211 -1.13 -5.24 -1.23
C THR A 211 -2.48 -5.25 -0.51
N ASN A 212 -2.50 -5.13 0.83
CA ASN A 212 -3.74 -5.10 1.61
C ASN A 212 -4.52 -3.79 1.45
N ASN A 213 -3.83 -2.68 1.15
CA ASN A 213 -4.51 -1.43 0.82
C ASN A 213 -5.42 -1.56 -0.41
N THR A 214 -5.08 -2.44 -1.37
CA THR A 214 -5.89 -2.61 -2.59
C THR A 214 -7.31 -3.09 -2.31
N THR A 215 -7.52 -3.79 -1.18
CA THR A 215 -8.81 -4.33 -0.74
C THR A 215 -9.40 -3.59 0.48
N ASP A 216 -8.75 -2.51 0.92
CA ASP A 216 -9.25 -1.66 2.02
C ASP A 216 -10.61 -1.06 1.69
N GLN A 217 -11.48 -0.95 2.71
CA GLN A 217 -12.84 -0.39 2.55
C GLN A 217 -12.84 1.07 2.09
N SER A 218 -11.78 1.83 2.37
CA SER A 218 -11.60 3.20 1.88
C SER A 218 -11.31 3.27 0.38
N ARG A 219 -11.05 2.13 -0.28
CA ARG A 219 -10.81 1.97 -1.72
C ARG A 219 -9.75 2.93 -2.27
N PRO A 220 -8.54 2.92 -1.73
CA PRO A 220 -7.49 3.78 -2.24
C PRO A 220 -7.11 3.40 -3.69
N SER A 221 -6.68 4.41 -4.44
CA SER A 221 -6.02 4.24 -5.74
C SER A 221 -4.58 3.73 -5.57
N GLY A 222 -3.98 3.25 -6.64
CA GLY A 222 -2.55 2.91 -6.63
C GLY A 222 -1.67 4.12 -6.30
N ALA A 223 -2.05 5.32 -6.74
CA ALA A 223 -1.35 6.55 -6.39
C ALA A 223 -1.43 6.89 -4.90
N GLU A 224 -2.60 6.70 -4.26
CA GLU A 224 -2.75 6.88 -2.81
C GLU A 224 -1.94 5.85 -2.02
N ILE A 225 -1.85 4.61 -2.49
CA ILE A 225 -0.99 3.57 -1.91
C ILE A 225 0.48 3.99 -2.04
N ALA A 226 0.89 4.52 -3.18
CA ALA A 226 2.25 5.00 -3.40
C ALA A 226 2.62 6.15 -2.46
N GLU A 227 1.72 7.10 -2.18
CA GLU A 227 1.94 8.12 -1.15
C GLU A 227 2.19 7.49 0.23
N GLY A 228 1.38 6.47 0.61
CA GLY A 228 1.56 5.75 1.87
C GLY A 228 2.93 5.06 1.98
N ILE A 229 3.38 4.43 0.90
CA ILE A 229 4.72 3.82 0.83
C ILE A 229 5.82 4.89 0.90
N GLY A 230 5.65 6.00 0.19
CA GLY A 230 6.57 7.13 0.24
C GLY A 230 6.72 7.71 1.65
N ALA A 231 5.61 7.85 2.37
CA ALA A 231 5.63 8.29 3.76
C ALA A 231 6.41 7.32 4.67
N ILE A 232 6.27 6.00 4.45
CA ILE A 232 7.07 4.99 5.17
C ILE A 232 8.55 5.12 4.84
N VAL A 233 8.90 5.29 3.57
CA VAL A 233 10.30 5.47 3.14
C VAL A 233 10.90 6.72 3.80
N LEU A 234 10.15 7.83 3.88
CA LEU A 234 10.59 9.04 4.57
C LEU A 234 10.82 8.79 6.06
N GLU A 235 9.91 8.09 6.74
CA GLU A 235 10.06 7.71 8.15
C GLU A 235 11.30 6.83 8.36
N LEU A 236 11.50 5.81 7.52
CA LEU A 236 12.68 4.94 7.58
C LEU A 236 13.99 5.70 7.35
N ARG A 237 13.98 6.71 6.48
CA ARG A 237 15.17 7.59 6.27
C ARG A 237 15.47 8.45 7.50
N ASN A 238 14.42 8.86 8.24
CA ASN A 238 14.58 9.59 9.49
C ASN A 238 15.10 8.70 10.62
N ASP A 239 14.51 7.49 10.76
CA ASP A 239 14.86 6.54 11.82
C ASP A 239 16.23 5.89 11.58
N PHE A 240 16.57 5.56 10.33
CA PHE A 240 17.77 4.84 9.92
C PHE A 240 18.54 5.57 8.82
N PRO A 241 19.12 6.77 9.11
CA PRO A 241 19.75 7.63 8.10
C PRO A 241 20.91 6.97 7.34
N ASP A 242 21.60 6.01 7.95
CA ASP A 242 22.73 5.31 7.36
C ASP A 242 22.35 4.00 6.64
N ALA A 243 21.14 3.50 6.85
CA ALA A 243 20.69 2.25 6.25
C ALA A 243 20.41 2.41 4.74
N LYS A 244 20.71 1.36 3.98
CA LYS A 244 20.22 1.23 2.61
C LYS A 244 18.85 0.59 2.64
N ILE A 245 17.89 1.15 1.91
CA ILE A 245 16.52 0.66 1.82
C ILE A 245 16.34 -0.02 0.47
N MET A 246 16.09 -1.33 0.47
CA MET A 246 15.56 -2.04 -0.68
C MET A 246 14.04 -1.88 -0.66
N LEU A 247 13.55 -1.01 -1.53
CA LEU A 247 12.11 -0.83 -1.76
C LEU A 247 11.67 -1.82 -2.83
N LEU A 248 11.03 -2.93 -2.40
CA LEU A 248 10.51 -3.91 -3.34
C LEU A 248 9.21 -3.43 -3.98
N ALA A 249 9.07 -3.68 -5.27
CA ALA A 249 7.79 -3.60 -5.94
C ALA A 249 6.77 -4.51 -5.22
N ILE A 250 5.54 -4.03 -5.03
CA ILE A 250 4.45 -4.84 -4.53
C ILE A 250 4.27 -6.01 -5.50
N PHE A 251 4.23 -7.25 -4.99
CA PHE A 251 4.12 -8.44 -5.81
C PHE A 251 2.80 -8.49 -6.58
N PRO A 252 2.79 -9.14 -7.75
CA PRO A 252 1.57 -9.33 -8.52
C PRO A 252 0.59 -10.21 -7.73
N ARG A 253 -0.70 -9.97 -7.93
CA ARG A 253 -1.77 -10.72 -7.27
C ARG A 253 -2.96 -10.93 -8.20
N GLY A 254 -3.94 -11.71 -7.75
CA GLY A 254 -5.19 -11.93 -8.45
C GLY A 254 -5.10 -13.02 -9.51
N THR A 255 -6.24 -13.36 -10.10
CA THR A 255 -6.38 -14.52 -10.99
C THR A 255 -5.81 -14.31 -12.39
N GLY A 256 -5.42 -13.10 -12.74
CA GLY A 256 -4.87 -12.80 -14.06
C GLY A 256 -4.48 -11.33 -14.25
N PRO A 257 -3.99 -10.96 -15.43
CA PRO A 257 -3.47 -9.61 -15.71
C PRO A 257 -4.54 -8.51 -15.61
N ASN A 258 -5.82 -8.84 -15.75
CA ASN A 258 -6.93 -7.87 -15.68
C ASN A 258 -7.51 -7.70 -14.26
N ASP A 259 -6.90 -8.27 -13.23
CA ASP A 259 -7.34 -8.11 -11.85
C ASP A 259 -7.15 -6.65 -11.39
N SER A 260 -8.23 -6.04 -10.87
CA SER A 260 -8.24 -4.62 -10.48
C SER A 260 -7.28 -4.30 -9.33
N ASN A 261 -7.05 -5.26 -8.42
CA ASN A 261 -6.09 -5.07 -7.33
C ASN A 261 -4.66 -5.19 -7.83
N ARG A 262 -4.42 -6.05 -8.85
CA ARG A 262 -3.12 -6.11 -9.55
C ARG A 262 -2.80 -4.77 -10.21
N HIS A 263 -3.76 -4.18 -10.92
CA HIS A 263 -3.58 -2.87 -11.56
C HIS A 263 -3.23 -1.77 -10.55
N LYS A 264 -3.84 -1.78 -9.36
CA LYS A 264 -3.46 -0.85 -8.29
C LYS A 264 -2.03 -1.06 -7.80
N CYS A 265 -1.59 -2.33 -7.65
CA CYS A 265 -0.19 -2.63 -7.31
C CYS A 265 0.76 -2.14 -8.41
N GLU A 266 0.44 -2.39 -9.67
CA GLU A 266 1.25 -1.96 -10.82
C GLU A 266 1.32 -0.43 -10.94
N GLU A 267 0.20 0.28 -10.70
CA GLU A 267 0.16 1.74 -10.64
C GLU A 267 1.05 2.26 -9.51
N ALA A 268 0.90 1.71 -8.29
CA ALA A 268 1.72 2.07 -7.15
C ALA A 268 3.21 1.84 -7.44
N ASN A 269 3.57 0.68 -8.01
CA ASN A 269 4.95 0.32 -8.34
C ASN A 269 5.60 1.31 -9.31
N LYS A 270 4.88 1.74 -10.35
CA LYS A 270 5.36 2.77 -11.30
C LYS A 270 5.66 4.11 -10.62
N ILE A 271 4.91 4.45 -9.58
CA ILE A 271 5.06 5.70 -8.85
C ILE A 271 6.20 5.61 -7.84
N ILE A 272 6.23 4.55 -7.01
CA ILE A 272 7.27 4.39 -5.97
C ILE A 272 8.66 4.14 -6.55
N ALA A 273 8.77 3.71 -7.80
CA ALA A 273 10.04 3.62 -8.51
C ALA A 273 10.78 4.97 -8.58
N ARG A 274 10.07 6.09 -8.47
CA ARG A 274 10.67 7.44 -8.44
C ARG A 274 11.39 7.76 -7.11
N LEU A 275 11.17 6.95 -6.07
CA LEU A 275 11.86 7.09 -4.78
C LEU A 275 13.29 6.55 -4.81
N ASP A 276 13.67 5.84 -5.88
CA ASP A 276 15.06 5.38 -6.07
C ASP A 276 15.98 6.59 -6.23
N ASP A 277 16.88 6.79 -5.26
CA ASP A 277 17.86 7.87 -5.27
C ASP A 277 19.28 7.38 -5.61
N GLY A 278 19.44 6.07 -5.87
CA GLY A 278 20.70 5.42 -6.18
C GLY A 278 21.74 5.45 -5.05
N LYS A 279 21.35 5.91 -3.87
CA LYS A 279 22.26 6.11 -2.73
C LYS A 279 21.78 5.47 -1.44
N HIS A 280 20.55 5.72 -1.06
CA HIS A 280 19.93 5.24 0.17
C HIS A 280 18.70 4.40 -0.08
N VAL A 281 17.93 4.74 -1.11
CA VAL A 281 16.71 4.02 -1.52
C VAL A 281 16.97 3.41 -2.89
N PHE A 282 16.75 2.10 -2.99
CA PHE A 282 16.94 1.32 -4.21
C PHE A 282 15.64 0.59 -4.52
N PHE A 283 14.94 1.03 -5.54
CA PHE A 283 13.74 0.33 -6.01
C PHE A 283 14.13 -0.96 -6.72
N THR A 284 13.53 -2.06 -6.29
CA THR A 284 13.84 -3.39 -6.83
C THR A 284 12.54 -4.05 -7.29
N ASP A 285 12.40 -4.25 -8.59
CA ASP A 285 11.27 -4.97 -9.19
C ASP A 285 11.72 -6.36 -9.65
N ILE A 286 11.20 -7.38 -8.98
CA ILE A 286 11.42 -8.79 -9.32
C ILE A 286 10.15 -9.47 -9.86
N ASN A 287 9.10 -8.70 -10.14
CA ASN A 287 7.78 -9.23 -10.49
C ASN A 287 7.77 -10.08 -11.76
N SER A 288 8.66 -9.80 -12.70
CA SER A 288 8.82 -10.63 -13.91
C SER A 288 9.17 -12.09 -13.61
N LYS A 289 9.79 -12.38 -12.45
CA LYS A 289 10.11 -13.75 -12.03
C LYS A 289 8.87 -14.55 -11.59
N PHE A 290 7.79 -13.86 -11.29
CA PHE A 290 6.53 -14.42 -10.79
C PHE A 290 5.44 -14.51 -11.85
N LEU A 291 5.74 -14.18 -13.09
CA LEU A 291 4.76 -14.14 -14.18
C LEU A 291 5.17 -15.06 -15.33
N ASP A 292 4.23 -15.83 -15.82
CA ASP A 292 4.37 -16.55 -17.08
C ASP A 292 4.15 -15.63 -18.30
N ALA A 293 4.30 -16.17 -19.51
CA ALA A 293 4.14 -15.42 -20.77
C ALA A 293 2.72 -14.83 -20.95
N ASN A 294 1.72 -15.34 -20.25
CA ASN A 294 0.32 -14.89 -20.30
C ASN A 294 -0.05 -13.99 -19.10
N GLY A 295 0.93 -13.65 -18.24
CA GLY A 295 0.70 -12.89 -17.02
C GLY A 295 0.08 -13.70 -15.88
N GLY A 296 0.08 -15.02 -15.97
CA GLY A 296 -0.30 -15.92 -14.88
C GLY A 296 0.73 -15.93 -13.77
N LEU A 297 0.29 -16.18 -12.51
CA LEU A 297 1.18 -16.21 -11.35
C LEU A 297 1.99 -17.52 -11.29
N ILE A 298 3.30 -17.41 -11.14
CA ILE A 298 4.23 -18.52 -10.87
C ILE A 298 4.66 -18.43 -9.41
N GLY A 299 4.63 -19.57 -8.69
CA GLY A 299 5.08 -19.63 -7.31
C GLY A 299 4.14 -18.99 -6.29
N PHE A 300 2.86 -18.81 -6.65
CA PHE A 300 1.83 -18.32 -5.75
C PHE A 300 0.76 -19.40 -5.51
N ARG A 301 0.07 -19.31 -4.37
CA ARG A 301 -1.02 -20.21 -4.00
C ARG A 301 -2.19 -20.02 -4.94
N THR A 302 -2.76 -21.10 -5.42
CA THR A 302 -3.97 -21.09 -6.26
C THR A 302 -5.24 -20.82 -5.47
N SER A 303 -5.18 -20.97 -4.12
CA SER A 303 -6.33 -20.74 -3.23
C SER A 303 -6.64 -19.26 -2.99
N ASP A 304 -5.64 -18.39 -3.06
CA ASP A 304 -5.81 -16.96 -2.78
C ASP A 304 -5.18 -16.04 -3.82
N HIS A 305 -4.34 -16.55 -4.70
CA HIS A 305 -3.61 -15.80 -5.72
C HIS A 305 -2.88 -14.55 -5.15
N LEU A 306 -2.32 -14.70 -3.95
CA LEU A 306 -1.70 -13.62 -3.19
C LEU A 306 -0.42 -14.05 -2.49
N HIS A 307 -0.46 -15.16 -1.74
CA HIS A 307 0.68 -15.59 -0.95
C HIS A 307 1.59 -16.52 -1.75
N PRO A 308 2.92 -16.34 -1.65
CA PRO A 308 3.88 -17.22 -2.31
C PRO A 308 3.80 -18.66 -1.78
N THR A 309 4.15 -19.61 -2.63
CA THR A 309 4.48 -20.99 -2.25
C THR A 309 5.98 -21.09 -1.91
N ASP A 310 6.46 -22.27 -1.57
CA ASP A 310 7.89 -22.58 -1.44
C ASP A 310 8.70 -22.13 -2.67
N VAL A 311 8.19 -22.38 -3.88
CA VAL A 311 8.80 -21.91 -5.14
C VAL A 311 8.86 -20.37 -5.18
N GLY A 312 7.79 -19.70 -4.81
CA GLY A 312 7.73 -18.23 -4.79
C GLY A 312 8.71 -17.62 -3.78
N PHE A 313 8.80 -18.22 -2.59
CA PHE A 313 9.79 -17.80 -1.59
C PHE A 313 11.23 -18.05 -2.03
N ASP A 314 11.54 -19.17 -2.71
CA ASP A 314 12.87 -19.44 -3.25
C ASP A 314 13.26 -18.43 -4.35
N LEU A 315 12.33 -18.11 -5.26
CA LEU A 315 12.50 -17.06 -6.28
C LEU A 315 12.78 -15.70 -5.64
N TRP A 316 12.01 -15.33 -4.61
CA TRP A 316 12.20 -14.06 -3.90
C TRP A 316 13.55 -14.01 -3.20
N ALA A 317 13.83 -14.98 -2.31
CA ALA A 317 15.05 -14.99 -1.52
C ALA A 317 16.30 -15.00 -2.40
N SER A 318 16.33 -15.82 -3.47
CA SER A 318 17.44 -15.88 -4.42
C SER A 318 17.67 -14.56 -5.14
N ALA A 319 16.60 -13.81 -5.44
CA ALA A 319 16.70 -12.54 -6.17
C ALA A 319 17.26 -11.40 -5.31
N VAL A 320 16.90 -11.33 -4.02
CA VAL A 320 17.25 -10.19 -3.17
C VAL A 320 18.52 -10.40 -2.32
N ALA A 321 18.85 -11.66 -2.02
CA ALA A 321 19.96 -11.97 -1.13
C ALA A 321 21.33 -11.44 -1.60
N PRO A 322 21.72 -11.52 -2.89
CA PRO A 322 23.02 -11.00 -3.33
C PRO A 322 23.19 -9.51 -3.01
N THR A 323 22.18 -8.70 -3.27
CA THR A 323 22.21 -7.25 -3.03
C THR A 323 22.24 -6.95 -1.53
N LEU A 324 21.34 -7.53 -0.74
CA LEU A 324 21.27 -7.26 0.71
C LEU A 324 22.55 -7.70 1.42
N LYS A 325 23.10 -8.88 1.06
CA LYS A 325 24.38 -9.36 1.60
C LYS A 325 25.55 -8.44 1.22
N GLY A 326 25.54 -7.91 0.00
CA GLY A 326 26.55 -6.93 -0.45
C GLY A 326 26.49 -5.59 0.30
N TRP A 327 25.35 -5.24 0.90
CA TRP A 327 25.22 -3.99 1.65
C TRP A 327 25.67 -4.09 3.11
N ILE A 328 25.71 -5.28 3.68
CA ILE A 328 26.03 -5.49 5.10
C ILE A 328 27.49 -5.95 5.36
N ASN A 329 28.21 -6.35 4.30
CA ASN A 329 29.63 -6.79 4.35
C ASN A 329 30.61 -5.62 4.36
#